data_995701f31b167ebf6cf82f9569057b3b
#
_entry.id   995701f31b167ebf6cf82f9569057b3b
#
_cell.length_a   1.000
_cell.length_b   1.000
_cell.length_c   1.000
_cell.angle_alpha   90.00
_cell.angle_beta   90.00
_cell.angle_gamma   90.00
#
_symmetry.space_group_name_H-M   'P 1'
#
loop_
_entity.id
_entity.type
_entity.pdbx_description
1 polymer ?
#
loop_
_entity_poly.entity_id
_entity_poly.type
_entity_poly.pdbx_seq_one_letter_code
_entity_poly.pdbx_strand_id
1 'polypeptide(L)'
;MNESSDSLPLEELEKAPMPSIFSSLRATVSKPLQSVLDIEHYIKCNQRTEMLTQQYRKLMNVDTKLAGNIKRQSIAICPSIQFLPKGRTLEYFDKETYWLMLDYDHVISLVLDEKVEKASHSKYAMAVYRTISGKGLRI
;
A
#
# COMPACT_ATOMS: atom_id res chain seq x y z
N MET A 1 -25.65 15.69 -24.47
CA MET A 1 -25.41 14.67 -23.42
C MET A 1 -24.67 15.33 -22.28
N ASN A 2 -25.37 15.64 -21.21
CA ASN A 2 -24.75 16.16 -19.99
C ASN A 2 -24.16 14.98 -19.23
N GLU A 3 -22.83 14.87 -19.21
CA GLU A 3 -22.15 14.06 -18.21
C GLU A 3 -22.28 14.81 -16.87
N SER A 4 -23.22 14.38 -16.05
CA SER A 4 -23.25 14.77 -14.65
C SER A 4 -22.00 14.18 -14.01
N SER A 5 -21.04 15.03 -13.69
CA SER A 5 -19.93 14.66 -12.82
C SER A 5 -20.52 14.48 -11.41
N ASP A 6 -20.93 13.25 -11.10
CA ASP A 6 -21.25 12.83 -9.73
C ASP A 6 -19.94 12.76 -8.92
N SER A 7 -19.39 13.92 -8.63
CA SER A 7 -18.40 14.06 -7.55
C SER A 7 -19.17 13.95 -6.24
N LEU A 8 -18.90 12.90 -5.47
CA LEU A 8 -19.42 12.78 -4.12
C LEU A 8 -19.11 14.05 -3.32
N PRO A 9 -20.06 14.56 -2.52
CA PRO A 9 -19.81 15.70 -1.65
C PRO A 9 -18.61 15.44 -0.74
N LEU A 10 -17.78 16.45 -0.49
CA LEU A 10 -16.59 16.34 0.38
C LEU A 10 -16.89 15.74 1.75
N GLU A 11 -18.07 15.99 2.30
CA GLU A 11 -18.53 15.43 3.58
C GLU A 11 -18.78 13.91 3.52
N GLU A 12 -19.12 13.36 2.34
CA GLU A 12 -19.25 11.91 2.15
C GLU A 12 -17.89 11.25 1.93
N LEU A 13 -16.93 11.94 1.33
CA LEU A 13 -15.54 11.48 1.20
C LEU A 13 -14.84 11.36 2.56
N GLU A 14 -15.12 12.27 3.50
CA GLU A 14 -14.59 12.19 4.89
C GLU A 14 -15.15 11.01 5.69
N LYS A 15 -16.32 10.50 5.32
CA LYS A 15 -16.97 9.35 5.95
C LYS A 15 -16.73 8.03 5.21
N ALA A 16 -16.06 8.06 4.07
CA ALA A 16 -15.76 6.85 3.30
C ALA A 16 -14.87 5.91 4.11
N PRO A 17 -15.12 4.59 4.05
CA PRO A 17 -14.25 3.62 4.70
C PRO A 17 -12.84 3.68 4.10
N MET A 18 -11.84 3.61 4.96
CA MET A 18 -10.45 3.75 4.59
C MET A 18 -9.69 2.42 4.68
N PRO A 19 -8.69 2.19 3.83
CA PRO A 19 -7.82 1.02 3.91
C PRO A 19 -7.28 0.81 5.32
N SER A 20 -7.12 -0.44 5.71
CA SER A 20 -6.48 -0.80 6.97
C SER A 20 -4.97 -0.87 6.84
N ILE A 21 -4.26 -0.29 7.80
CA ILE A 21 -2.81 -0.38 7.92
C ILE A 21 -2.43 -1.18 9.16
N PHE A 22 -1.42 -2.02 9.02
CA PHE A 22 -0.83 -2.85 10.07
C PHE A 22 0.64 -2.46 10.25
N SER A 23 1.12 -2.44 11.48
CA SER A 23 2.51 -2.09 11.82
C SER A 23 3.54 -3.06 11.25
N SER A 24 3.11 -4.28 10.90
CA SER A 24 3.93 -5.29 10.22
C SER A 24 3.04 -6.30 9.50
N LEU A 25 3.63 -7.14 8.63
CA LEU A 25 2.92 -8.26 8.01
C LEU A 25 2.40 -9.28 9.02
N ARG A 26 2.95 -9.33 10.23
CA ARG A 26 2.54 -10.23 11.32
C ARG A 26 1.56 -9.58 12.30
N ALA A 27 1.39 -8.29 12.25
CA ALA A 27 0.48 -7.59 13.16
C ALA A 27 -0.97 -7.98 12.88
N THR A 28 -1.73 -8.14 13.95
CA THR A 28 -3.18 -8.43 13.89
C THR A 28 -4.01 -7.20 14.21
N VAL A 29 -3.44 -6.22 14.89
CA VAL A 29 -4.11 -4.95 15.19
C VAL A 29 -3.93 -4.00 14.02
N SER A 30 -5.03 -3.51 13.49
CA SER A 30 -5.07 -2.53 12.41
C SER A 30 -5.58 -1.17 12.89
N LYS A 31 -5.34 -0.17 12.07
CA LYS A 31 -6.03 1.12 12.14
C LYS A 31 -6.37 1.57 10.71
N PRO A 32 -7.45 2.34 10.52
CA PRO A 32 -7.74 2.92 9.22
C PRO A 32 -6.68 3.99 8.88
N LEU A 33 -6.33 4.10 7.61
CA LEU A 33 -5.59 5.26 7.10
C LEU A 33 -6.44 6.52 7.31
N GLN A 34 -5.81 7.63 7.64
CA GLN A 34 -6.52 8.91 7.77
C GLN A 34 -6.67 9.62 6.43
N SER A 35 -5.70 9.41 5.54
CA SER A 35 -5.72 9.94 4.18
C SER A 35 -4.83 9.13 3.25
N VAL A 36 -4.94 9.39 1.93
CA VAL A 36 -4.00 8.85 0.91
C VAL A 36 -2.57 9.28 1.18
N LEU A 37 -2.36 10.47 1.72
CA LEU A 37 -1.04 11.02 2.04
C LEU A 37 -0.32 10.20 3.11
N ASP A 38 -1.03 9.44 3.93
CA ASP A 38 -0.42 8.53 4.89
C ASP A 38 0.42 7.45 4.19
N ILE A 39 -0.02 6.97 3.02
CA ILE A 39 0.73 5.99 2.23
C ILE A 39 2.08 6.59 1.82
N GLU A 40 2.07 7.82 1.31
CA GLU A 40 3.29 8.54 0.96
C GLU A 40 4.19 8.72 2.18
N HIS A 41 3.64 9.15 3.30
CA HIS A 41 4.38 9.33 4.54
C HIS A 41 5.04 8.03 5.00
N TYR A 42 4.32 6.90 5.02
CA TYR A 42 4.87 5.60 5.42
C TYR A 42 5.96 5.09 4.47
N ILE A 43 5.90 5.43 3.20
CA ILE A 43 6.87 4.97 2.20
C ILE A 43 8.09 5.88 2.14
N LYS A 44 7.91 7.21 2.12
CA LYS A 44 8.99 8.17 1.90
C LYS A 44 9.57 8.78 3.18
N CYS A 45 8.76 8.95 4.22
CA CYS A 45 9.14 9.72 5.39
C CYS A 45 9.32 8.86 6.65
N ASN A 46 9.02 7.57 6.59
CA ASN A 46 9.14 6.68 7.74
C ASN A 46 10.52 6.05 7.79
N GLN A 47 11.35 6.46 8.75
CA GLN A 47 12.71 5.99 8.94
C GLN A 47 12.81 4.47 9.09
N ARG A 48 11.86 3.84 9.80
CA ARG A 48 11.83 2.39 9.95
C ARG A 48 11.59 1.69 8.61
N THR A 49 10.68 2.20 7.79
CA THR A 49 10.41 1.66 6.45
C THR A 49 11.64 1.77 5.56
N GLU A 50 12.33 2.88 5.59
CA GLU A 50 13.57 3.08 4.85
C GLU A 50 14.64 2.07 5.29
N MET A 51 14.89 1.95 6.58
CA MET A 51 15.87 1.01 7.15
C MET A 51 15.56 -0.44 6.74
N LEU A 52 14.31 -0.89 6.91
CA LEU A 52 13.90 -2.24 6.53
C LEU A 52 14.04 -2.48 5.02
N THR A 53 13.73 -1.49 4.20
CA THR A 53 13.88 -1.57 2.75
C THR A 53 15.35 -1.73 2.34
N GLN A 54 16.23 -0.96 2.93
CA GLN A 54 17.68 -1.04 2.68
C GLN A 54 18.23 -2.40 3.12
N GLN A 55 17.88 -2.88 4.31
CA GLN A 55 18.29 -4.19 4.82
C GLN A 55 17.78 -5.33 3.93
N TYR A 56 16.51 -5.28 3.54
CA TYR A 56 15.93 -6.28 2.65
C TYR A 56 16.70 -6.35 1.32
N ARG A 57 16.94 -5.20 0.68
CA ARG A 57 17.63 -5.14 -0.63
C ARG A 57 19.07 -5.65 -0.57
N LYS A 58 19.78 -5.46 0.55
CA LYS A 58 21.12 -6.02 0.76
C LYS A 58 21.10 -7.54 0.90
N LEU A 59 20.05 -8.09 1.49
CA LEU A 59 19.98 -9.51 1.84
C LEU A 59 19.26 -10.37 0.82
N MET A 60 18.39 -9.80 -0.02
CA MET A 60 17.48 -10.56 -0.88
C MET A 60 18.16 -11.55 -1.84
N ASN A 61 19.43 -11.29 -2.20
CA ASN A 61 20.22 -12.16 -3.07
C ASN A 61 21.33 -12.93 -2.31
N VAL A 62 21.48 -12.73 -1.02
CA VAL A 62 22.55 -13.31 -0.19
C VAL A 62 21.97 -14.29 0.84
N ASP A 63 20.93 -13.87 1.56
CA ASP A 63 20.23 -14.68 2.56
C ASP A 63 18.71 -14.43 2.44
N THR A 64 18.07 -15.27 1.64
CA THR A 64 16.63 -15.17 1.37
C THR A 64 15.76 -15.39 2.61
N LYS A 65 16.24 -16.21 3.57
CA LYS A 65 15.52 -16.47 4.82
C LYS A 65 15.52 -15.23 5.71
N LEU A 66 16.69 -14.61 5.88
CA LEU A 66 16.83 -13.40 6.66
C LEU A 66 16.08 -12.23 5.97
N ALA A 67 16.22 -12.09 4.66
CA ALA A 67 15.46 -11.11 3.88
C ALA A 67 13.94 -11.29 4.09
N GLY A 68 13.43 -12.52 4.06
CA GLY A 68 12.04 -12.83 4.34
C GLY A 68 11.60 -12.39 5.74
N ASN A 69 12.47 -12.54 6.75
CA ASN A 69 12.19 -12.08 8.11
C ASN A 69 12.13 -10.54 8.19
N ILE A 70 13.02 -9.83 7.48
CA ILE A 70 12.99 -8.38 7.37
C ILE A 70 11.68 -7.92 6.70
N LYS A 71 11.31 -8.54 5.57
CA LYS A 71 10.06 -8.21 4.87
C LYS A 71 8.83 -8.35 5.77
N ARG A 72 8.78 -9.37 6.64
CA ARG A 72 7.67 -9.58 7.57
C ARG A 72 7.53 -8.49 8.64
N GLN A 73 8.56 -7.70 8.87
CA GLN A 73 8.54 -6.57 9.79
C GLN A 73 8.04 -5.27 9.14
N SER A 74 7.92 -5.25 7.81
CA SER A 74 7.42 -4.10 7.07
C SER A 74 5.93 -3.90 7.31
N ILE A 75 5.50 -2.64 7.23
CA ILE A 75 4.08 -2.30 7.27
C ILE A 75 3.31 -3.08 6.20
N ALA A 76 2.06 -3.36 6.49
CA ALA A 76 1.13 -3.95 5.54
C ALA A 76 -0.12 -3.07 5.42
N ILE A 77 -0.63 -2.94 4.20
CA ILE A 77 -1.86 -2.22 3.89
C ILE A 77 -2.81 -3.21 3.27
N CYS A 78 -4.04 -3.28 3.79
CA CYS A 78 -5.15 -3.95 3.15
C CYS A 78 -6.04 -2.89 2.51
N PRO A 79 -5.96 -2.68 1.19
CA PRO A 79 -6.66 -1.57 0.54
C PRO A 79 -8.16 -1.75 0.53
N SER A 80 -8.65 -2.96 0.27
CA SER A 80 -10.06 -3.23 0.00
C SER A 80 -10.94 -3.35 1.25
N ILE A 81 -10.34 -3.44 2.44
CA ILE A 81 -11.08 -3.70 3.68
C ILE A 81 -10.62 -2.78 4.79
N GLN A 82 -11.59 -2.17 5.46
CA GLN A 82 -11.43 -1.61 6.79
C GLN A 82 -11.77 -2.71 7.81
N PHE A 83 -10.79 -3.09 8.62
CA PHE A 83 -10.98 -4.06 9.72
C PHE A 83 -11.30 -3.37 11.03
N LEU A 84 -12.04 -4.06 11.89
CA LEU A 84 -12.05 -3.75 13.31
C LEU A 84 -10.62 -3.90 13.88
N PRO A 85 -10.20 -3.08 14.85
CA PRO A 85 -8.80 -3.04 15.31
C PRO A 85 -8.43 -4.23 16.22
N LYS A 86 -8.96 -5.42 15.93
CA LYS A 86 -8.77 -6.64 16.72
C LYS A 86 -8.20 -7.81 15.94
N GLY A 87 -8.24 -7.78 14.60
CA GLY A 87 -7.80 -8.90 13.78
C GLY A 87 -7.68 -8.59 12.29
N ARG A 88 -7.39 -9.64 11.51
CA ARG A 88 -7.19 -9.58 10.05
C ARG A 88 -7.99 -10.64 9.31
N THR A 89 -8.86 -11.35 9.97
CA THR A 89 -9.71 -12.38 9.37
C THR A 89 -11.08 -11.79 9.05
N LEU A 90 -11.89 -12.52 8.28
CA LEU A 90 -13.26 -12.10 7.93
C LEU A 90 -14.13 -11.83 9.16
N GLU A 91 -13.82 -12.45 10.30
CA GLU A 91 -14.50 -12.19 11.58
C GLU A 91 -14.38 -10.71 12.02
N TYR A 92 -13.29 -10.05 11.63
CA TYR A 92 -13.01 -8.65 11.97
C TYR A 92 -13.28 -7.69 10.80
N PHE A 93 -13.98 -8.14 9.78
CA PHE A 93 -14.45 -7.28 8.70
C PHE A 93 -15.39 -6.20 9.25
N ASP A 94 -15.09 -4.95 8.96
CA ASP A 94 -15.96 -3.81 9.29
C ASP A 94 -16.65 -3.27 8.03
N LYS A 95 -15.87 -2.79 7.07
CA LYS A 95 -16.41 -2.18 5.86
C LYS A 95 -15.53 -2.47 4.63
N GLU A 96 -16.16 -2.52 3.47
CA GLU A 96 -15.48 -2.48 2.18
C GLU A 96 -15.10 -1.04 1.84
N THR A 97 -13.90 -0.84 1.26
CA THR A 97 -13.36 0.50 1.00
C THR A 97 -13.48 0.93 -0.47
N TYR A 98 -13.80 0.01 -1.36
CA TYR A 98 -13.78 0.20 -2.82
C TYR A 98 -12.40 0.55 -3.42
N TRP A 99 -11.33 0.44 -2.63
CA TRP A 99 -9.98 0.57 -3.13
C TRP A 99 -9.47 -0.75 -3.68
N LEU A 100 -8.74 -0.68 -4.78
CA LEU A 100 -8.10 -1.83 -5.41
C LEU A 100 -6.59 -1.62 -5.42
N MET A 101 -5.83 -2.69 -5.18
CA MET A 101 -4.38 -2.67 -5.38
C MET A 101 -4.02 -3.54 -6.58
N LEU A 102 -3.28 -2.95 -7.52
CA LEU A 102 -2.61 -3.67 -8.59
C LEU A 102 -1.15 -3.88 -8.19
N ASP A 103 -0.73 -5.14 -8.17
CA ASP A 103 0.63 -5.53 -7.78
C ASP A 103 1.34 -6.15 -8.99
N TYR A 104 2.39 -5.48 -9.48
CA TYR A 104 3.22 -5.93 -10.59
C TYR A 104 4.58 -6.36 -10.04
N ASP A 105 4.83 -7.66 -10.00
CA ASP A 105 6.09 -8.23 -9.54
C ASP A 105 7.06 -8.53 -10.69
N HIS A 106 8.35 -8.59 -10.36
CA HIS A 106 9.43 -9.01 -11.28
C HIS A 106 9.50 -8.20 -12.58
N VAL A 107 9.25 -6.90 -12.50
CA VAL A 107 9.37 -5.99 -13.64
C VAL A 107 10.85 -5.71 -13.93
N ILE A 108 11.25 -5.81 -15.19
CA ILE A 108 12.62 -5.46 -15.63
C ILE A 108 12.86 -3.99 -15.34
N SER A 109 14.02 -3.66 -14.74
CA SER A 109 14.32 -2.31 -14.24
C SER A 109 14.21 -1.22 -15.31
N LEU A 110 14.62 -1.49 -16.55
CA LEU A 110 14.50 -0.55 -17.67
C LEU A 110 13.06 -0.16 -17.99
N VAL A 111 12.11 -1.04 -17.71
CA VAL A 111 10.68 -0.83 -17.98
C VAL A 111 9.95 -0.32 -16.75
N LEU A 112 10.52 -0.50 -15.55
CA LEU A 112 9.87 -0.15 -14.30
C LEU A 112 9.64 1.36 -14.19
N ASP A 113 10.62 2.18 -14.55
CA ASP A 113 10.51 3.64 -14.48
C ASP A 113 9.44 4.18 -15.41
N GLU A 114 9.40 3.67 -16.66
CA GLU A 114 8.33 4.01 -17.62
C GLU A 114 6.94 3.63 -17.09
N LYS A 115 6.81 2.44 -16.49
CA LYS A 115 5.54 2.00 -15.89
C LYS A 115 5.13 2.85 -14.70
N VAL A 116 6.06 3.22 -13.83
CA VAL A 116 5.81 4.13 -12.70
C VAL A 116 5.31 5.48 -13.21
N GLU A 117 6.00 6.05 -14.18
CA GLU A 117 5.61 7.33 -14.78
C GLU A 117 4.21 7.26 -15.39
N LYS A 118 3.96 6.25 -16.22
CA LYS A 118 2.67 6.05 -16.88
C LYS A 118 1.52 5.87 -15.86
N ALA A 119 1.75 5.08 -14.82
CA ALA A 119 0.76 4.86 -13.77
C ALA A 119 0.48 6.15 -12.97
N SER A 120 1.52 6.96 -12.71
CA SER A 120 1.41 8.23 -11.96
C SER A 120 0.55 9.28 -12.69
N HIS A 121 0.40 9.16 -14.00
CA HIS A 121 -0.47 10.03 -14.79
C HIS A 121 -1.92 9.51 -14.92
N SER A 122 -2.23 8.35 -14.36
CA SER A 122 -3.59 7.80 -14.37
C SER A 122 -4.49 8.56 -13.40
N LYS A 123 -5.62 9.05 -13.88
CA LYS A 123 -6.64 9.71 -13.04
C LYS A 123 -7.28 8.79 -12.00
N TYR A 124 -7.09 7.48 -12.14
CA TYR A 124 -7.63 6.47 -11.21
C TYR A 124 -6.61 6.02 -10.16
N ALA A 125 -5.33 6.36 -10.32
CA ALA A 125 -4.30 5.99 -9.38
C ALA A 125 -4.28 6.95 -8.19
N MET A 126 -4.54 6.42 -7.00
CA MET A 126 -4.49 7.17 -5.74
C MET A 126 -3.07 7.23 -5.19
N ALA A 127 -2.30 6.17 -5.37
CA ALA A 127 -0.90 6.08 -4.99
C ALA A 127 -0.16 5.16 -5.95
N VAL A 128 1.09 5.49 -6.25
CA VAL A 128 1.99 4.67 -7.09
C VAL A 128 3.33 4.58 -6.39
N TYR A 129 3.80 3.37 -6.11
CA TYR A 129 5.07 3.18 -5.42
C TYR A 129 5.74 1.84 -5.75
N ARG A 130 7.06 1.79 -5.58
CA ARG A 130 7.84 0.58 -5.79
C ARG A 130 7.71 -0.37 -4.60
N THR A 131 7.71 -1.67 -4.89
CA THR A 131 7.74 -2.70 -3.84
C THR A 131 9.06 -2.68 -3.07
N ILE A 132 9.09 -3.33 -1.90
CA ILE A 132 10.29 -3.37 -1.04
C ILE A 132 11.52 -3.93 -1.77
N SER A 133 11.33 -4.87 -2.70
CA SER A 133 12.42 -5.42 -3.53
C SER A 133 12.98 -4.42 -4.53
N GLY A 134 12.26 -3.36 -4.85
CA GLY A 134 12.59 -2.45 -5.94
C GLY A 134 12.36 -3.03 -7.34
N LYS A 135 11.84 -4.24 -7.44
CA LYS A 135 11.59 -4.96 -8.70
C LYS A 135 10.11 -5.03 -9.08
N GLY A 136 9.26 -4.32 -8.38
CA GLY A 136 7.83 -4.30 -8.62
C GLY A 136 7.22 -2.95 -8.38
N LEU A 137 5.95 -2.82 -8.77
CA LEU A 137 5.14 -1.62 -8.71
C LEU A 137 3.80 -1.94 -8.09
N ARG A 138 3.33 -1.09 -7.21
CA ARG A 138 1.97 -1.08 -6.68
C ARG A 138 1.24 0.21 -7.05
N ILE A 139 -0.01 0.03 -7.43
CA ILE A 139 -0.93 1.11 -7.79
C ILE A 139 -2.17 0.96 -6.92
#